data_1b3c6e36962abca98ad63c925fffc6c4
#
_entry.id   1b3c6e36962abca98ad63c925fffc6c4
#
_cell.length_a   1.000
_cell.length_b   1.000
_cell.length_c   1.000
_cell.angle_alpha   90.00
_cell.angle_beta   90.00
_cell.angle_gamma   90.00
#
_symmetry.space_group_name_H-M   'P 1'
#
loop_
_entity.id
_entity.type
_entity.pdbx_description
1 polymer ?
#
loop_
_entity_poly.entity_id
_entity_poly.type
_entity_poly.pdbx_seq_one_letter_code
_entity_poly.pdbx_strand_id
1 'polypeptide(L)'
;MTIGLDVIWGVSEMIYKNYVGGVWMNCSSDRTFKNIDPAHTGTIISEFQDSEQVDIDRAVEVAYQAFQSWKRVPAPMRGEIMYKAAEILVRDKECIALGMTQE
;
A
#
# COMPACT_ATOMS: atom_id res chain seq x y z
N MET A 1 5.30 5.54 -13.02
CA MET A 1 5.63 4.31 -12.27
C MET A 1 4.54 3.29 -12.56
N THR A 2 4.80 2.38 -13.44
CA THR A 2 3.91 1.27 -13.74
C THR A 2 4.06 0.25 -12.62
N ILE A 3 3.03 0.06 -11.81
CA ILE A 3 2.90 -1.16 -11.03
C ILE A 3 2.64 -2.24 -12.07
N GLY A 4 3.62 -3.08 -12.34
CA GLY A 4 3.47 -4.19 -13.27
C GLY A 4 2.37 -5.10 -12.77
N LEU A 5 1.24 -5.09 -13.46
CA LEU A 5 0.14 -6.02 -13.30
C LEU A 5 0.50 -7.35 -13.98
N ASP A 6 1.57 -7.96 -13.51
CA ASP A 6 1.75 -9.39 -13.73
C ASP A 6 1.04 -10.14 -12.60
N VAL A 7 -0.27 -9.96 -12.52
CA VAL A 7 -1.13 -10.86 -11.77
C VAL A 7 -1.25 -12.12 -12.60
N ILE A 8 -0.24 -12.95 -12.51
CA ILE A 8 -0.32 -14.34 -12.93
C ILE A 8 -1.24 -15.01 -11.90
N TRP A 9 -2.36 -15.50 -12.36
CA TRP A 9 -3.23 -16.40 -11.63
C TRP A 9 -2.43 -17.63 -11.21
N GLY A 10 -2.04 -17.69 -9.94
CA GLY A 10 -1.30 -18.82 -9.39
C GLY A 10 -0.26 -18.33 -8.41
N VAL A 11 -0.58 -18.42 -7.11
CA VAL A 11 0.33 -18.32 -5.96
C VAL A 11 1.41 -17.26 -6.15
N SER A 12 1.05 -16.00 -5.96
CA SER A 12 2.05 -14.94 -5.89
C SER A 12 2.59 -14.91 -4.47
N GLU A 13 3.81 -15.37 -4.27
CA GLU A 13 4.62 -15.09 -3.08
C GLU A 13 5.05 -13.61 -3.07
N MET A 14 4.12 -12.70 -3.39
CA MET A 14 4.44 -11.28 -3.40
C MET A 14 4.50 -10.76 -1.97
N ILE A 15 5.68 -10.30 -1.57
CA ILE A 15 5.89 -9.61 -0.29
C ILE A 15 5.69 -8.11 -0.49
N TYR A 16 4.64 -7.57 0.10
CA TYR A 16 4.38 -6.14 0.07
C TYR A 16 5.23 -5.41 1.10
N LYS A 17 5.83 -4.32 0.66
CA LYS A 17 6.66 -3.45 1.50
C LYS A 17 5.84 -2.29 2.06
N ASN A 18 6.33 -1.68 3.13
CA ASN A 18 5.80 -0.43 3.65
C ASN A 18 6.20 0.74 2.74
N TYR A 19 5.27 1.65 2.48
CA TYR A 19 5.55 2.87 1.73
C TYR A 19 5.65 4.06 2.69
N VAL A 20 6.86 4.54 2.91
CA VAL A 20 7.15 5.60 3.88
C VAL A 20 8.06 6.64 3.25
N GLY A 21 7.64 7.90 3.26
CA GLY A 21 8.44 9.00 2.72
C GLY A 21 8.74 8.89 1.23
N GLY A 22 7.86 8.28 0.45
CA GLY A 22 8.06 8.08 -0.99
C GLY A 22 8.92 6.86 -1.36
N VAL A 23 9.26 6.01 -0.38
CA VAL A 23 10.14 4.85 -0.57
C VAL A 23 9.47 3.57 -0.07
N TRP A 24 9.56 2.51 -0.87
CA TRP A 24 9.16 1.17 -0.46
C TRP A 24 10.27 0.51 0.35
N MET A 25 9.97 0.09 1.60
CA MET A 25 10.97 -0.46 2.52
C MET A 25 10.43 -1.65 3.30
N ASN A 26 11.35 -2.51 3.73
CA ASN A 26 11.04 -3.56 4.68
C ASN A 26 10.87 -2.96 6.08
N CYS A 27 10.19 -3.69 6.97
CA CYS A 27 10.15 -3.36 8.39
C CYS A 27 11.52 -3.63 9.06
N SER A 28 11.70 -3.09 10.25
CA SER A 28 12.96 -3.20 11.01
C SER A 28 13.30 -4.62 11.41
N SER A 29 12.30 -5.48 11.60
CA SER A 29 12.46 -6.87 12.01
C SER A 29 12.74 -7.83 10.85
N ASP A 30 12.57 -7.39 9.59
CA ASP A 30 12.57 -8.22 8.38
C ASP A 30 11.59 -9.40 8.42
N ARG A 31 10.61 -9.37 9.33
CA ARG A 31 9.56 -10.39 9.43
C ARG A 31 8.36 -10.02 8.55
N THR A 32 7.65 -11.05 8.10
CA THR A 32 6.40 -10.93 7.35
C THR A 32 5.31 -11.79 7.98
N PHE A 33 4.07 -11.49 7.66
CA PHE A 33 2.92 -12.34 7.95
C PHE A 33 2.12 -12.59 6.68
N LYS A 34 1.46 -13.75 6.64
CA LYS A 34 0.67 -14.19 5.48
C LYS A 34 -0.76 -13.67 5.54
N ASN A 35 -1.23 -13.15 4.42
CA ASN A 35 -2.65 -12.88 4.21
C ASN A 35 -3.27 -14.08 3.50
N ILE A 36 -4.28 -14.68 4.11
CA ILE A 36 -4.89 -15.94 3.67
C ILE A 36 -6.33 -15.65 3.26
N ASP A 37 -6.76 -16.23 2.13
CA ASP A 37 -8.16 -16.20 1.71
C ASP A 37 -9.04 -16.90 2.78
N PRO A 38 -9.96 -16.19 3.44
CA PRO A 38 -10.78 -16.78 4.50
C PRO A 38 -11.78 -17.82 3.97
N ALA A 39 -12.15 -17.76 2.71
CA ALA A 39 -13.03 -18.76 2.07
C ALA A 39 -12.24 -20.00 1.62
N HIS A 40 -10.95 -19.86 1.36
CA HIS A 40 -10.08 -20.93 0.89
C HIS A 40 -8.77 -20.93 1.70
N THR A 41 -8.81 -21.36 2.94
CA THR A 41 -7.73 -21.22 3.94
C THR A 41 -6.38 -21.85 3.56
N GLY A 42 -6.36 -22.67 2.50
CA GLY A 42 -5.11 -23.18 1.91
C GLY A 42 -4.45 -22.22 0.92
N THR A 43 -5.10 -21.10 0.58
CA THR A 43 -4.62 -20.14 -0.40
C THR A 43 -4.01 -18.93 0.29
N ILE A 44 -2.71 -18.70 0.05
CA ILE A 44 -2.01 -17.48 0.48
C ILE A 44 -2.20 -16.44 -0.61
N ILE A 45 -2.79 -15.30 -0.27
CA ILE A 45 -3.00 -14.18 -1.20
C ILE A 45 -1.69 -13.41 -1.38
N SER A 46 -1.00 -13.12 -0.27
CA SER A 46 0.20 -12.29 -0.23
C SER A 46 0.87 -12.34 1.14
N GLU A 47 2.04 -11.75 1.25
CA GLU A 47 2.71 -11.50 2.53
C GLU A 47 2.88 -9.99 2.76
N PHE A 48 2.77 -9.57 4.01
CA PHE A 48 2.94 -8.18 4.43
C PHE A 48 4.02 -8.08 5.50
N GLN A 49 4.57 -6.86 5.67
CA GLN A 49 5.56 -6.57 6.69
C GLN A 49 4.96 -6.69 8.10
N ASP A 50 5.59 -7.47 8.97
CA ASP A 50 5.27 -7.53 10.39
C ASP A 50 5.99 -6.39 11.12
N SER A 51 5.44 -5.18 10.97
CA SER A 51 6.05 -3.95 11.45
C SER A 51 5.99 -3.85 12.97
N GLU A 52 7.05 -3.29 13.54
CA GLU A 52 7.19 -3.02 14.97
C GLU A 52 6.91 -1.55 15.31
N GLN A 53 6.90 -1.23 16.60
CA GLN A 53 6.63 0.13 17.07
C GLN A 53 7.59 1.15 16.45
N VAL A 54 8.85 0.81 16.28
CA VAL A 54 9.86 1.70 15.68
C VAL A 54 9.53 2.05 14.22
N ASP A 55 8.94 1.13 13.47
CA ASP A 55 8.51 1.37 12.09
C ASP A 55 7.34 2.33 12.04
N ILE A 56 6.39 2.19 12.98
CA ILE A 56 5.24 3.07 13.13
C ILE A 56 5.70 4.47 13.51
N ASP A 57 6.55 4.60 14.52
CA ASP A 57 7.08 5.88 14.99
C ASP A 57 7.81 6.62 13.86
N ARG A 58 8.61 5.89 13.07
CA ARG A 58 9.28 6.45 11.89
C ARG A 58 8.28 6.93 10.84
N ALA A 59 7.25 6.15 10.55
CA ALA A 59 6.24 6.52 9.56
C ALA A 59 5.48 7.78 9.99
N VAL A 60 5.12 7.88 11.27
CA VAL A 60 4.45 9.05 11.85
C VAL A 60 5.34 10.28 11.79
N GLU A 61 6.62 10.16 12.15
CA GLU A 61 7.58 11.28 12.08
C GLU A 61 7.74 11.79 10.64
N VAL A 62 7.93 10.90 9.67
CA VAL A 62 8.04 11.26 8.25
C VAL A 62 6.76 11.94 7.76
N ALA A 63 5.60 11.43 8.14
CA ALA A 63 4.30 12.04 7.80
C ALA A 63 4.15 13.45 8.43
N TYR A 64 4.57 13.63 9.67
CA TYR A 64 4.54 14.92 10.35
C TYR A 64 5.44 15.95 9.65
N GLN A 65 6.64 15.55 9.25
CA GLN A 65 7.54 16.42 8.49
C GLN A 65 6.94 16.81 7.14
N ALA A 66 6.38 15.85 6.40
CA ALA A 66 5.70 16.12 5.13
C ALA A 66 4.50 17.06 5.31
N PHE A 67 3.75 16.91 6.39
CA PHE A 67 2.61 17.78 6.72
C PHE A 67 3.00 19.25 6.84
N GLN A 68 4.20 19.58 7.30
CA GLN A 68 4.64 20.98 7.46
C GLN A 68 4.67 21.73 6.11
N SER A 69 5.00 21.05 5.02
CA SER A 69 4.93 21.61 3.67
C SER A 69 3.53 21.45 3.05
N TRP A 70 2.92 20.29 3.20
CA TRP A 70 1.62 19.97 2.62
C TRP A 70 0.51 20.93 3.07
N LYS A 71 0.48 21.28 4.35
CA LYS A 71 -0.53 22.23 4.90
C LYS A 71 -0.47 23.61 4.26
N ARG A 72 0.66 23.99 3.63
CA ARG A 72 0.86 25.28 2.98
C ARG A 72 0.49 25.25 1.49
N VAL A 73 0.28 24.07 0.92
CA VAL A 73 -0.16 23.93 -0.47
C VAL A 73 -1.58 24.45 -0.60
N PRO A 74 -1.89 25.35 -1.55
CA PRO A 74 -3.23 25.86 -1.77
C PRO A 74 -4.25 24.74 -2.00
N ALA A 75 -5.46 24.90 -1.46
CA ALA A 75 -6.50 23.89 -1.56
C ALA A 75 -6.82 23.43 -2.99
N PRO A 76 -6.87 24.30 -4.02
CA PRO A 76 -7.07 23.85 -5.40
C PRO A 76 -6.00 22.88 -5.88
N MET A 77 -4.72 23.14 -5.57
CA MET A 77 -3.62 22.27 -5.96
C MET A 77 -3.67 20.92 -5.24
N ARG A 78 -4.07 20.90 -3.96
CA ARG A 78 -4.31 19.65 -3.24
C ARG A 78 -5.48 18.88 -3.84
N GLY A 79 -6.54 19.61 -4.25
CA GLY A 79 -7.70 19.05 -4.93
C GLY A 79 -7.34 18.36 -6.25
N GLU A 80 -6.47 18.96 -7.07
CA GLU A 80 -6.01 18.36 -8.33
C GLU A 80 -5.32 17.00 -8.11
N ILE A 81 -4.53 16.87 -7.04
CA ILE A 81 -3.90 15.59 -6.69
C ILE A 81 -4.96 14.56 -6.31
N MET A 82 -5.98 14.95 -5.54
CA MET A 82 -7.09 14.06 -5.17
C MET A 82 -7.91 13.63 -6.39
N TYR A 83 -8.16 14.51 -7.36
CA TYR A 83 -8.82 14.14 -8.61
C TYR A 83 -8.01 13.11 -9.41
N LYS A 84 -6.70 13.30 -9.53
CA LYS A 84 -5.83 12.32 -10.19
C LYS A 84 -5.85 10.96 -9.47
N ALA A 85 -5.86 10.96 -8.14
CA ALA A 85 -6.01 9.73 -7.37
C ALA A 85 -7.34 9.03 -7.65
N ALA A 86 -8.44 9.79 -7.74
CA ALA A 86 -9.75 9.25 -8.08
C ALA A 86 -9.78 8.64 -9.50
N GLU A 87 -9.15 9.28 -10.48
CA GLU A 87 -9.01 8.74 -11.84
C GLU A 87 -8.28 7.40 -11.86
N ILE A 88 -7.21 7.27 -11.06
CA ILE A 88 -6.47 6.01 -10.91
C ILE A 88 -7.35 4.93 -10.30
N LEU A 89 -8.12 5.25 -9.25
CA LEU A 89 -9.04 4.30 -8.61
C LEU A 89 -10.12 3.82 -9.59
N VAL A 90 -10.66 4.71 -10.42
CA VAL A 90 -11.63 4.33 -11.46
C VAL A 90 -10.99 3.41 -12.50
N ARG A 91 -9.78 3.73 -12.94
CA ARG A 91 -9.03 2.92 -13.91
C ARG A 91 -8.79 1.50 -13.39
N ASP A 92 -8.41 1.37 -12.12
CA ASP A 92 -7.98 0.11 -11.52
C ASP A 92 -9.11 -0.58 -10.72
N LYS A 93 -10.36 -0.10 -10.88
CA LYS A 93 -11.54 -0.54 -10.12
C LYS A 93 -11.70 -2.05 -10.07
N GLU A 94 -11.59 -2.74 -11.20
CA GLU A 94 -11.81 -4.19 -11.28
C GLU A 94 -10.74 -4.96 -10.50
N CYS A 95 -9.48 -4.53 -10.57
CA CYS A 95 -8.38 -5.12 -9.83
C CYS A 95 -8.56 -4.93 -8.31
N ILE A 96 -8.94 -3.73 -7.90
CA ILE A 96 -9.18 -3.40 -6.48
C ILE A 96 -10.37 -4.21 -5.96
N ALA A 97 -11.47 -4.30 -6.71
CA ALA A 97 -12.65 -5.07 -6.33
C ALA A 97 -12.34 -6.57 -6.17
N LEU A 98 -11.50 -7.12 -7.04
CA LEU A 98 -11.07 -8.52 -6.93
C LEU A 98 -10.28 -8.74 -5.64
N GLY A 99 -9.32 -7.86 -5.33
CA GLY A 99 -8.56 -7.92 -4.07
C GLY A 99 -9.45 -7.91 -2.84
N MET A 100 -10.44 -7.00 -2.80
CA MET A 100 -11.41 -6.92 -1.72
C MET A 100 -12.27 -8.19 -1.59
N THR A 101 -12.55 -8.87 -2.71
CA THR A 101 -13.32 -10.12 -2.69
C THR A 101 -12.50 -11.29 -2.14
N GLN A 102 -11.19 -11.27 -2.35
CA GLN A 102 -10.28 -12.34 -1.88
C GLN A 102 -9.94 -12.21 -0.38
N GLU A 103 -10.03 -11.02 0.19
CA GLU A 103 -9.80 -10.74 1.61
C GLU A 103 -11.08 -10.88 2.44
#